data_f757267c9cf698fc80aceeadd2d3efa1
#
_entry.id   f757267c9cf698fc80aceeadd2d3efa1
#
_cell.length_a   1.000
_cell.length_b   1.000
_cell.length_c   1.000
_cell.angle_alpha   90.00
_cell.angle_beta   90.00
_cell.angle_gamma   90.00
#
_symmetry.space_group_name_H-M   'P 1'
#
loop_
_entity.id
_entity.type
_entity.pdbx_description
1 polymer ?
#
loop_
_entity_poly.entity_id
_entity_poly.type
_entity_poly.pdbx_seq_one_letter_code
_entity_poly.pdbx_strand_id
1 'polypeptide(L)'
;YYLSALYKEENNTLMAELLSPTLGYYDSLQQSVAMENLLLKKEKTPWEAFWTDNYRFSLGEIYESRAIYAFYQGDINKAILELEKAPLENVREYDPNSGKMVTKKRKISQAVLPANPFNGYIKDCNDCQHQAKQRVTYTTLSFLKKVKEMQEKIAQGEEIYNNALLLGNAFYNASYFGSIRAFYCNRILNEYGGLGVNRENYERLLSMKNAEKYYLIAQQHAKDDEQRAKIAYMLAKVERNKYYNQVYFYQDRWYGVESGEIAFKDWEGFRELRERYAHTQHYKEVIKECEYFRKTVRK
;
A
#
# COMPACT_ATOMS: atom_id res chain seq x y z
N TYR A 1 -11.26 8.17 -29.54
CA TYR A 1 -11.11 6.70 -29.77
C TYR A 1 -10.57 6.37 -31.16
N TYR A 2 -11.11 6.90 -32.24
CA TYR A 2 -10.68 6.55 -33.62
C TYR A 2 -9.20 6.85 -33.87
N LEU A 3 -8.74 8.06 -33.57
CA LEU A 3 -7.33 8.45 -33.74
C LEU A 3 -6.37 7.61 -32.88
N SER A 4 -6.77 7.27 -31.65
CA SER A 4 -6.00 6.38 -30.79
C SER A 4 -5.85 4.98 -31.41
N ALA A 5 -6.90 4.46 -32.06
CA ALA A 5 -6.85 3.18 -32.76
C ALA A 5 -5.87 3.22 -33.94
N LEU A 6 -5.89 4.27 -34.77
CA LEU A 6 -4.93 4.45 -35.87
C LEU A 6 -3.47 4.48 -35.36
N TYR A 7 -3.17 5.22 -34.28
CA TYR A 7 -1.84 5.22 -33.72
C TYR A 7 -1.41 3.85 -33.16
N LYS A 8 -2.34 3.05 -32.66
CA LYS A 8 -2.05 1.66 -32.25
C LYS A 8 -1.70 0.76 -33.43
N GLU A 9 -2.39 0.90 -34.55
CA GLU A 9 -2.07 0.17 -35.80
C GLU A 9 -0.70 0.53 -36.33
N GLU A 10 -0.28 1.78 -36.15
CA GLU A 10 1.07 2.27 -36.50
C GLU A 10 2.14 1.93 -35.44
N ASN A 11 1.83 1.17 -34.40
CA ASN A 11 2.67 0.87 -33.26
C ASN A 11 3.15 2.10 -32.47
N ASN A 12 2.48 3.24 -32.61
CA ASN A 12 2.75 4.44 -31.84
C ASN A 12 1.92 4.44 -30.54
N THR A 13 2.32 3.57 -29.61
CA THR A 13 1.61 3.37 -28.34
C THR A 13 1.59 4.63 -27.47
N LEU A 14 2.61 5.49 -27.58
CA LEU A 14 2.70 6.76 -26.85
C LEU A 14 1.58 7.74 -27.25
N MET A 15 1.42 7.97 -28.57
CA MET A 15 0.37 8.86 -29.06
C MET A 15 -1.03 8.25 -28.87
N ALA A 16 -1.15 6.94 -28.99
CA ALA A 16 -2.38 6.24 -28.72
C ALA A 16 -2.85 6.43 -27.26
N GLU A 17 -1.92 6.32 -26.32
CA GLU A 17 -2.16 6.54 -24.89
C GLU A 17 -2.50 8.01 -24.59
N LEU A 18 -1.77 8.96 -25.18
CA LEU A 18 -2.02 10.38 -25.02
C LEU A 18 -3.47 10.76 -25.38
N LEU A 19 -4.01 10.14 -26.45
CA LEU A 19 -5.36 10.39 -26.97
C LEU A 19 -6.47 9.62 -26.23
N SER A 20 -6.16 8.44 -25.72
CA SER A 20 -7.11 7.57 -25.03
C SER A 20 -6.40 6.77 -23.95
N PRO A 21 -6.21 7.37 -22.77
CA PRO A 21 -5.48 6.78 -21.66
C PRO A 21 -6.02 5.41 -21.22
N THR A 22 -5.10 4.47 -21.01
CA THR A 22 -5.37 3.11 -20.54
C THR A 22 -4.51 2.78 -19.32
N LEU A 23 -5.09 2.12 -18.32
CA LEU A 23 -4.35 1.83 -17.09
C LEU A 23 -3.14 0.90 -17.33
N GLY A 24 -3.28 -0.08 -18.23
CA GLY A 24 -2.20 -1.02 -18.58
C GLY A 24 -0.98 -0.41 -19.27
N TYR A 25 -1.08 0.81 -19.80
CA TYR A 25 0.06 1.49 -20.41
C TYR A 25 1.22 1.67 -19.43
N TYR A 26 0.92 1.98 -18.18
CA TYR A 26 1.91 2.25 -17.14
C TYR A 26 2.49 1.00 -16.45
N ASP A 27 2.10 -0.19 -16.87
CA ASP A 27 2.69 -1.45 -16.39
C ASP A 27 4.14 -1.58 -16.89
N SER A 28 4.47 -0.92 -18.00
CA SER A 28 5.83 -0.81 -18.55
C SER A 28 6.54 0.46 -18.07
N LEU A 29 7.68 0.28 -17.40
CA LEU A 29 8.54 1.42 -17.02
C LEU A 29 9.00 2.22 -18.26
N GLN A 30 9.29 1.54 -19.36
CA GLN A 30 9.71 2.19 -20.61
C GLN A 30 8.61 3.10 -21.17
N GLN A 31 7.36 2.64 -21.18
CA GLN A 31 6.21 3.43 -21.62
C GLN A 31 5.95 4.60 -20.67
N SER A 32 6.04 4.36 -19.37
CA SER A 32 5.93 5.41 -18.36
C SER A 32 6.98 6.51 -18.55
N VAL A 33 8.24 6.15 -18.83
CA VAL A 33 9.32 7.11 -19.12
C VAL A 33 9.09 7.84 -20.45
N ALA A 34 8.58 7.15 -21.48
CA ALA A 34 8.25 7.78 -22.76
C ALA A 34 7.19 8.88 -22.59
N MET A 35 6.15 8.64 -21.79
CA MET A 35 5.13 9.64 -21.47
C MET A 35 5.71 10.81 -20.66
N GLU A 36 6.53 10.53 -19.64
CA GLU A 36 7.24 11.58 -18.88
C GLU A 36 8.03 12.50 -19.81
N ASN A 37 8.82 11.92 -20.73
CA ASN A 37 9.62 12.68 -21.68
C ASN A 37 8.76 13.55 -22.61
N LEU A 38 7.61 13.03 -23.06
CA LEU A 38 6.66 13.81 -23.87
C LEU A 38 6.05 14.96 -23.08
N LEU A 39 5.63 14.72 -21.82
CA LEU A 39 5.06 15.75 -20.96
C LEU A 39 6.09 16.85 -20.61
N LEU A 40 7.36 16.49 -20.46
CA LEU A 40 8.46 17.41 -20.16
C LEU A 40 9.10 18.06 -21.41
N LYS A 41 8.74 17.62 -22.62
CA LYS A 41 9.28 18.15 -23.87
C LYS A 41 9.07 19.68 -23.95
N LYS A 42 10.15 20.43 -24.16
CA LYS A 42 10.10 21.91 -24.22
C LYS A 42 9.49 22.41 -25.52
N GLU A 43 9.90 21.83 -26.64
CA GLU A 43 9.43 22.20 -27.97
C GLU A 43 8.42 21.14 -28.45
N LYS A 44 7.15 21.42 -28.20
CA LYS A 44 6.04 20.58 -28.64
C LYS A 44 5.44 21.12 -29.94
N THR A 45 5.04 20.23 -30.82
CA THR A 45 4.16 20.64 -31.95
C THR A 45 2.82 21.13 -31.37
N PRO A 46 2.04 21.93 -32.13
CA PRO A 46 0.70 22.35 -31.68
C PRO A 46 -0.21 21.19 -31.30
N TRP A 47 -0.08 20.06 -31.98
CA TRP A 47 -0.81 18.83 -31.69
C TRP A 47 -0.40 18.19 -30.36
N GLU A 48 0.92 18.04 -30.15
CA GLU A 48 1.43 17.52 -28.87
C GLU A 48 1.06 18.45 -27.70
N ALA A 49 1.20 19.76 -27.88
CA ALA A 49 0.86 20.72 -26.83
C ALA A 49 -0.62 20.60 -26.43
N PHE A 50 -1.54 20.61 -27.39
CA PHE A 50 -2.97 20.48 -27.11
C PHE A 50 -3.29 19.21 -26.31
N TRP A 51 -2.75 18.06 -26.69
CA TRP A 51 -3.08 16.80 -26.02
C TRP A 51 -2.34 16.61 -24.69
N THR A 52 -1.10 17.11 -24.56
CA THR A 52 -0.39 17.07 -23.25
C THR A 52 -1.03 17.99 -22.22
N ASP A 53 -1.56 19.16 -22.63
CA ASP A 53 -2.25 20.08 -21.72
C ASP A 53 -3.60 19.53 -21.23
N ASN A 54 -4.20 18.64 -22.02
CA ASN A 54 -5.47 17.96 -21.69
C ASN A 54 -5.29 16.51 -21.26
N TYR A 55 -4.04 16.06 -21.02
CA TYR A 55 -3.80 14.68 -20.64
C TYR A 55 -4.39 14.35 -19.27
N ARG A 56 -4.91 13.13 -19.15
CA ARG A 56 -5.67 12.69 -17.97
C ARG A 56 -4.83 12.64 -16.70
N PHE A 57 -3.55 12.24 -16.82
CA PHE A 57 -2.67 12.02 -15.68
C PHE A 57 -1.59 13.08 -15.59
N SER A 58 -1.30 13.53 -14.36
CA SER A 58 -0.24 14.49 -14.11
C SER A 58 1.12 13.80 -13.99
N LEU A 59 2.21 14.59 -14.11
CA LEU A 59 3.56 14.11 -13.82
C LEU A 59 3.69 13.60 -12.37
N GLY A 60 3.03 14.26 -11.42
CA GLY A 60 3.01 13.83 -10.03
C GLY A 60 2.42 12.44 -9.89
N GLU A 61 1.29 12.15 -10.54
CA GLU A 61 0.66 10.82 -10.51
C GLU A 61 1.53 9.74 -11.16
N ILE A 62 2.26 10.08 -12.23
CA ILE A 62 3.22 9.17 -12.87
C ILE A 62 4.37 8.83 -11.92
N TYR A 63 4.97 9.82 -11.27
CA TYR A 63 6.05 9.58 -10.30
C TYR A 63 5.56 8.82 -9.07
N GLU A 64 4.38 9.15 -8.57
CA GLU A 64 3.76 8.45 -7.44
C GLU A 64 3.49 6.98 -7.79
N SER A 65 2.96 6.67 -8.97
CA SER A 65 2.73 5.30 -9.40
C SER A 65 4.02 4.48 -9.40
N ARG A 66 5.12 5.04 -9.91
CA ARG A 66 6.43 4.38 -9.89
C ARG A 66 6.98 4.20 -8.48
N ALA A 67 6.77 5.19 -7.61
CA ALA A 67 7.18 5.10 -6.21
C ALA A 67 6.43 3.99 -5.47
N ILE A 68 5.13 3.86 -5.70
CA ILE A 68 4.31 2.80 -5.14
C ILE A 68 4.80 1.43 -5.62
N TYR A 69 5.06 1.27 -6.91
CA TYR A 69 5.66 0.05 -7.44
C TYR A 69 7.00 -0.31 -6.78
N ALA A 70 7.90 0.66 -6.69
CA ALA A 70 9.21 0.46 -6.06
C ALA A 70 9.08 0.06 -4.59
N PHE A 71 8.14 0.67 -3.85
CA PHE A 71 7.85 0.32 -2.46
C PHE A 71 7.47 -1.16 -2.31
N TYR A 72 6.52 -1.67 -3.11
CA TYR A 72 6.11 -3.08 -3.02
C TYR A 72 7.19 -4.05 -3.49
N GLN A 73 8.11 -3.63 -4.34
CA GLN A 73 9.30 -4.38 -4.70
C GLN A 73 10.38 -4.36 -3.60
N GLY A 74 10.23 -3.51 -2.58
CA GLY A 74 11.19 -3.32 -1.49
C GLY A 74 12.31 -2.34 -1.81
N ASP A 75 12.29 -1.67 -2.97
CA ASP A 75 13.26 -0.65 -3.37
C ASP A 75 12.84 0.74 -2.87
N ILE A 76 13.07 0.97 -1.59
CA ILE A 76 12.67 2.21 -0.92
C ILE A 76 13.47 3.43 -1.43
N ASN A 77 14.73 3.24 -1.81
CA ASN A 77 15.53 4.32 -2.38
C ASN A 77 14.91 4.83 -3.69
N LYS A 78 14.54 3.92 -4.58
CA LYS A 78 13.86 4.27 -5.83
C LYS A 78 12.51 4.92 -5.58
N ALA A 79 11.73 4.41 -4.61
CA ALA A 79 10.45 5.00 -4.24
C ALA A 79 10.59 6.47 -3.79
N ILE A 80 11.58 6.77 -2.96
CA ILE A 80 11.88 8.14 -2.51
C ILE A 80 12.29 9.01 -3.71
N LEU A 81 13.22 8.54 -4.54
CA LEU A 81 13.70 9.30 -5.70
C LEU A 81 12.57 9.66 -6.66
N GLU A 82 11.64 8.74 -6.94
CA GLU A 82 10.50 9.05 -7.80
C GLU A 82 9.58 10.09 -7.17
N LEU A 83 9.23 9.99 -5.89
CA LEU A 83 8.39 11.00 -5.23
C LEU A 83 9.05 12.37 -5.11
N GLU A 84 10.37 12.45 -4.99
CA GLU A 84 11.07 13.73 -4.91
C GLU A 84 11.03 14.51 -6.23
N LYS A 85 10.90 13.82 -7.37
CA LYS A 85 10.72 14.44 -8.70
C LYS A 85 9.35 15.12 -8.84
N ALA A 86 8.35 14.72 -8.06
CA ALA A 86 6.98 15.21 -8.21
C ALA A 86 6.92 16.75 -8.16
N PRO A 87 6.31 17.39 -9.18
CA PRO A 87 6.24 18.84 -9.26
C PRO A 87 5.21 19.41 -8.28
N LEU A 88 5.22 20.73 -8.15
CA LEU A 88 4.15 21.47 -7.49
C LEU A 88 2.99 21.62 -8.47
N GLU A 89 1.85 21.01 -8.18
CA GLU A 89 0.69 20.96 -9.07
C GLU A 89 -0.63 21.14 -8.32
N ASN A 90 -1.70 21.38 -9.06
CA ASN A 90 -3.05 21.48 -8.50
C ASN A 90 -3.60 20.09 -8.24
N VAL A 91 -3.67 19.70 -6.97
CA VAL A 91 -4.21 18.40 -6.54
C VAL A 91 -5.63 18.58 -6.02
N ARG A 92 -6.58 17.79 -6.55
CA ARG A 92 -7.95 17.72 -6.01
C ARG A 92 -7.96 16.72 -4.86
N GLU A 93 -8.42 17.17 -3.71
CA GLU A 93 -8.53 16.31 -2.52
C GLU A 93 -9.84 16.60 -1.77
N TYR A 94 -10.33 15.60 -1.07
CA TYR A 94 -11.50 15.76 -0.21
C TYR A 94 -11.09 16.50 1.08
N ASP A 95 -11.80 17.58 1.38
CA ASP A 95 -11.64 18.29 2.65
C ASP A 95 -12.71 17.80 3.64
N PRO A 96 -12.32 17.06 4.69
CA PRO A 96 -13.24 16.52 5.65
C PRO A 96 -13.97 17.59 6.48
N ASN A 97 -13.41 18.81 6.59
CA ASN A 97 -14.02 19.89 7.35
C ASN A 97 -15.18 20.53 6.60
N SER A 98 -15.03 20.70 5.28
CA SER A 98 -16.09 21.27 4.44
C SER A 98 -16.98 20.25 3.76
N GLY A 99 -16.61 18.97 3.76
CA GLY A 99 -17.31 17.90 3.06
C GLY A 99 -17.24 18.00 1.53
N LYS A 100 -16.30 18.79 0.98
CA LYS A 100 -16.21 19.09 -0.45
C LYS A 100 -14.85 18.72 -1.03
N MET A 101 -14.85 18.50 -2.35
CA MET A 101 -13.60 18.43 -3.11
C MET A 101 -13.01 19.83 -3.26
N VAL A 102 -11.79 20.01 -2.79
CA VAL A 102 -11.02 21.27 -2.91
C VAL A 102 -9.79 21.06 -3.77
N THR A 103 -9.35 22.13 -4.43
CA THR A 103 -8.09 22.10 -5.19
C THR A 103 -7.03 22.85 -4.40
N LYS A 104 -5.94 22.15 -4.09
CA LYS A 104 -4.78 22.73 -3.39
C LYS A 104 -3.53 22.61 -4.26
N LYS A 105 -2.71 23.65 -4.25
CA LYS A 105 -1.40 23.63 -4.91
C LYS A 105 -0.37 23.01 -3.98
N ARG A 106 0.04 21.78 -4.28
CA ARG A 106 1.07 21.04 -3.50
C ARG A 106 1.75 19.95 -4.34
N LYS A 107 2.85 19.43 -3.82
CA LYS A 107 3.41 18.19 -4.37
C LYS A 107 2.56 16.99 -3.92
N ILE A 108 2.33 16.01 -4.82
CA ILE A 108 1.60 14.79 -4.49
C ILE A 108 2.28 14.03 -3.35
N SER A 109 3.62 14.05 -3.31
CA SER A 109 4.44 13.46 -2.23
C SER A 109 4.19 14.02 -0.82
N GLN A 110 3.49 15.16 -0.73
CA GLN A 110 3.06 15.78 0.54
C GLN A 110 1.65 15.37 0.98
N ALA A 111 1.03 14.39 0.29
CA ALA A 111 -0.24 13.82 0.72
C ALA A 111 -0.09 13.22 2.13
N VAL A 112 -1.00 13.62 3.03
CA VAL A 112 -1.00 13.15 4.42
C VAL A 112 -1.68 11.79 4.50
N LEU A 113 -1.03 10.84 5.16
CA LEU A 113 -1.60 9.52 5.40
C LEU A 113 -2.67 9.59 6.49
N PRO A 114 -3.80 8.86 6.34
CA PRO A 114 -4.96 8.96 7.25
C PRO A 114 -4.68 8.37 8.63
N ALA A 115 -3.72 7.47 8.75
CA ALA A 115 -3.36 6.80 9.98
C ALA A 115 -1.83 6.71 10.15
N ASN A 116 -1.37 6.38 11.37
CA ASN A 116 0.05 6.10 11.58
C ASN A 116 0.42 4.76 10.93
N PRO A 117 1.30 4.75 9.90
CA PRO A 117 1.65 3.55 9.16
C PRO A 117 2.39 2.50 9.99
N PHE A 118 2.95 2.87 11.13
CA PHE A 118 3.78 2.01 11.97
C PHE A 118 3.03 1.34 13.13
N ASN A 119 1.76 1.66 13.34
CA ASN A 119 0.98 1.04 14.40
C ASN A 119 0.59 -0.40 14.06
N GLY A 120 0.79 -1.31 15.02
CA GLY A 120 0.25 -2.66 14.95
C GLY A 120 -1.16 -2.69 15.55
N TYR A 121 -2.18 -2.88 14.71
CA TYR A 121 -3.56 -2.93 15.15
C TYR A 121 -4.00 -4.36 15.44
N ILE A 122 -4.70 -4.56 16.54
CA ILE A 122 -5.36 -5.83 16.84
C ILE A 122 -6.53 -6.04 15.88
N LYS A 123 -7.36 -5.02 15.68
CA LYS A 123 -8.41 -5.03 14.65
C LYS A 123 -7.90 -4.46 13.36
N ASP A 124 -8.20 -5.13 12.25
CA ASP A 124 -8.01 -4.51 10.96
C ASP A 124 -9.01 -3.39 10.76
N CYS A 125 -8.53 -2.29 10.27
CA CYS A 125 -9.34 -1.12 10.02
C CYS A 125 -8.78 -0.41 8.79
N ASN A 126 -9.61 -0.26 7.80
CA ASN A 126 -9.24 0.43 6.58
C ASN A 126 -9.53 1.92 6.75
N ASP A 127 -8.52 2.76 6.52
CA ASP A 127 -8.63 4.23 6.55
C ASP A 127 -9.37 4.74 7.81
N CYS A 128 -8.98 4.24 8.97
CA CYS A 128 -9.64 4.53 10.25
C CYS A 128 -9.50 5.99 10.66
N GLN A 129 -10.51 6.78 10.37
CA GLN A 129 -10.59 8.18 10.79
C GLN A 129 -10.85 8.37 12.31
N HIS A 130 -11.33 7.32 12.98
CA HIS A 130 -11.71 7.34 14.40
C HIS A 130 -10.59 6.90 15.35
N GLN A 131 -9.38 6.78 14.87
CA GLN A 131 -8.24 6.44 15.72
C GLN A 131 -7.85 7.58 16.64
N ALA A 132 -7.20 7.22 17.76
CA ALA A 132 -6.62 8.20 18.65
C ALA A 132 -5.73 9.19 17.88
N LYS A 133 -5.80 10.48 18.27
CA LYS A 133 -5.01 11.54 17.63
C LYS A 133 -3.55 11.15 17.54
N GLN A 134 -3.03 11.14 16.33
CA GLN A 134 -1.64 10.78 16.08
C GLN A 134 -0.70 11.85 16.66
N ARG A 135 0.37 11.41 17.30
CA ARG A 135 1.45 12.30 17.77
C ARG A 135 2.32 12.79 16.63
N VAL A 136 2.49 11.97 15.60
CA VAL A 136 3.28 12.27 14.40
C VAL A 136 2.42 12.00 13.19
N THR A 137 2.30 13.00 12.32
CA THR A 137 1.60 12.87 11.03
C THR A 137 2.61 12.60 9.94
N TYR A 138 2.37 11.57 9.15
CA TYR A 138 3.23 11.21 8.02
C TYR A 138 2.61 11.65 6.70
N THR A 139 3.44 12.26 5.85
CA THR A 139 3.16 12.36 4.42
C THR A 139 3.68 11.12 3.70
N THR A 140 3.25 10.88 2.46
CA THR A 140 3.76 9.76 1.65
C THR A 140 5.29 9.74 1.61
N LEU A 141 5.93 10.89 1.37
CA LEU A 141 7.39 10.98 1.31
C LEU A 141 8.04 10.79 2.68
N SER A 142 7.51 11.41 3.75
CA SER A 142 8.09 11.25 5.09
C SER A 142 7.95 9.83 5.62
N PHE A 143 6.89 9.13 5.24
CA PHE A 143 6.71 7.71 5.52
C PHE A 143 7.82 6.88 4.87
N LEU A 144 8.08 7.05 3.58
CA LEU A 144 9.14 6.31 2.89
C LEU A 144 10.53 6.61 3.47
N LYS A 145 10.82 7.88 3.80
CA LYS A 145 12.08 8.26 4.46
C LYS A 145 12.24 7.57 5.83
N LYS A 146 11.15 7.45 6.59
CA LYS A 146 11.17 6.74 7.87
C LYS A 146 11.34 5.23 7.70
N VAL A 147 10.75 4.63 6.67
CA VAL A 147 10.99 3.23 6.31
C VAL A 147 12.48 3.00 6.00
N LYS A 148 13.09 3.87 5.18
CA LYS A 148 14.52 3.81 4.87
C LYS A 148 15.39 3.89 6.13
N GLU A 149 15.14 4.87 6.99
CA GLU A 149 15.88 5.04 8.26
C GLU A 149 15.86 3.76 9.11
N MET A 150 14.68 3.13 9.23
CA MET A 150 14.54 1.88 9.99
C MET A 150 15.27 0.71 9.33
N GLN A 151 15.30 0.64 7.99
CA GLN A 151 16.08 -0.37 7.27
C GLN A 151 17.58 -0.20 7.51
N GLU A 152 18.07 1.05 7.49
CA GLU A 152 19.47 1.38 7.77
C GLU A 152 19.86 1.03 9.21
N LYS A 153 19.01 1.31 10.19
CA LYS A 153 19.22 0.93 11.59
C LYS A 153 19.31 -0.58 11.77
N ILE A 154 18.43 -1.36 11.12
CA ILE A 154 18.52 -2.83 11.14
C ILE A 154 19.86 -3.29 10.55
N ALA A 155 20.29 -2.72 9.42
CA ALA A 155 21.55 -3.07 8.79
C ALA A 155 22.78 -2.75 9.67
N GLN A 156 22.67 -1.73 10.54
CA GLN A 156 23.68 -1.33 11.52
C GLN A 156 23.61 -2.14 12.85
N GLY A 157 22.61 -3.02 12.98
CA GLY A 157 22.39 -3.78 14.20
C GLY A 157 21.67 -3.02 15.32
N GLU A 158 21.09 -1.85 15.01
CA GLU A 158 20.46 -0.97 15.99
C GLU A 158 18.98 -1.29 16.18
N GLU A 159 18.57 -1.55 17.42
CA GLU A 159 17.18 -1.78 17.84
C GLU A 159 16.40 -2.70 16.87
N ILE A 160 17.03 -3.81 16.44
CA ILE A 160 16.55 -4.66 15.35
C ILE A 160 15.09 -5.08 15.57
N TYR A 161 14.75 -5.54 16.78
CA TYR A 161 13.36 -5.95 17.10
C TYR A 161 12.36 -4.84 16.82
N ASN A 162 12.60 -3.65 17.39
CA ASN A 162 11.63 -2.54 17.29
C ASN A 162 11.52 -2.05 15.84
N ASN A 163 12.64 -1.83 15.16
CA ASN A 163 12.63 -1.37 13.77
C ASN A 163 11.99 -2.40 12.84
N ALA A 164 12.25 -3.69 13.04
CA ALA A 164 11.66 -4.74 12.22
C ALA A 164 10.14 -4.89 12.49
N LEU A 165 9.68 -4.83 13.74
CA LEU A 165 8.25 -4.82 14.06
C LEU A 165 7.54 -3.65 13.39
N LEU A 166 8.09 -2.45 13.48
CA LEU A 166 7.51 -1.24 12.87
C LEU A 166 7.50 -1.31 11.34
N LEU A 167 8.55 -1.87 10.73
CA LEU A 167 8.57 -2.12 9.27
C LEU A 167 7.54 -3.17 8.85
N GLY A 168 7.39 -4.25 9.62
CA GLY A 168 6.33 -5.23 9.39
C GLY A 168 4.95 -4.57 9.40
N ASN A 169 4.68 -3.72 10.40
CA ASN A 169 3.45 -2.94 10.49
C ASN A 169 3.28 -1.98 9.28
N ALA A 170 4.36 -1.31 8.87
CA ALA A 170 4.34 -0.39 7.73
C ALA A 170 3.90 -1.07 6.43
N PHE A 171 4.52 -2.20 6.10
CA PHE A 171 4.15 -2.98 4.91
C PHE A 171 2.76 -3.63 5.04
N TYR A 172 2.36 -4.04 6.23
CA TYR A 172 1.01 -4.54 6.48
C TYR A 172 -0.03 -3.43 6.28
N ASN A 173 0.19 -2.26 6.88
CA ASN A 173 -0.76 -1.14 6.81
C ASN A 173 -0.87 -0.53 5.40
N ALA A 174 0.20 -0.59 4.60
CA ALA A 174 0.19 -0.17 3.21
C ALA A 174 -0.40 -1.23 2.25
N SER A 175 -0.85 -2.38 2.75
CA SER A 175 -1.53 -3.40 1.94
C SER A 175 -3.05 -3.18 1.87
N TYR A 176 -3.73 -3.98 1.05
CA TYR A 176 -5.20 -3.98 0.99
C TYR A 176 -5.86 -4.22 2.36
N PHE A 177 -5.21 -4.96 3.25
CA PHE A 177 -5.72 -5.32 4.58
C PHE A 177 -5.43 -4.28 5.66
N GLY A 178 -4.68 -3.24 5.32
CA GLY A 178 -4.16 -2.30 6.30
C GLY A 178 -4.92 -0.98 6.41
N SER A 179 -4.36 -0.07 7.20
CA SER A 179 -4.99 1.18 7.62
C SER A 179 -4.65 2.40 6.76
N ILE A 180 -3.69 2.28 5.83
CA ILE A 180 -3.26 3.41 4.98
C ILE A 180 -3.46 3.11 3.50
N ARG A 181 -4.67 2.75 3.10
CA ARG A 181 -5.02 2.51 1.69
C ARG A 181 -4.77 3.72 0.80
N ALA A 182 -4.89 4.93 1.35
CA ALA A 182 -4.57 6.17 0.65
C ALA A 182 -3.14 6.19 0.09
N PHE A 183 -2.22 5.41 0.66
CA PHE A 183 -0.85 5.30 0.17
C PHE A 183 -0.78 4.77 -1.28
N TYR A 184 -1.64 3.84 -1.65
CA TYR A 184 -1.66 3.25 -3.00
C TYR A 184 -2.82 3.74 -3.87
N CYS A 185 -3.65 4.65 -3.37
CA CYS A 185 -4.71 5.29 -4.15
C CYS A 185 -4.11 6.27 -5.15
N ASN A 186 -3.81 5.78 -6.35
CA ASN A 186 -3.27 6.53 -7.46
C ASN A 186 -4.11 6.25 -8.71
N ARG A 187 -4.52 7.29 -9.46
CA ARG A 187 -5.42 7.15 -10.60
C ARG A 187 -4.89 6.26 -11.73
N ILE A 188 -3.57 6.10 -11.82
CA ILE A 188 -2.91 5.21 -12.79
C ILE A 188 -3.01 3.76 -12.33
N LEU A 189 -2.79 3.50 -11.03
CA LEU A 189 -2.75 2.15 -10.49
C LEU A 189 -4.15 1.62 -10.18
N ASN A 190 -5.07 2.55 -9.82
CA ASN A 190 -6.31 2.17 -9.20
C ASN A 190 -7.26 3.36 -9.14
N GLU A 191 -8.22 3.43 -10.02
CA GLU A 191 -9.10 4.60 -10.19
C GLU A 191 -9.94 4.94 -8.95
N TYR A 192 -10.22 3.97 -8.05
CA TYR A 192 -11.15 4.13 -6.93
C TYR A 192 -10.66 3.53 -5.60
N GLY A 193 -9.37 3.28 -5.43
CA GLY A 193 -8.86 2.66 -4.20
C GLY A 193 -9.27 1.18 -4.03
N GLY A 194 -9.89 0.59 -5.03
CA GLY A 194 -10.26 -0.82 -5.06
C GLY A 194 -9.18 -1.72 -5.63
N LEU A 195 -9.44 -3.01 -5.71
CA LEU A 195 -8.51 -4.01 -6.23
C LEU A 195 -8.57 -4.17 -7.78
N GLY A 196 -9.28 -3.29 -8.47
CA GLY A 196 -9.89 -3.59 -9.75
C GLY A 196 -9.08 -3.40 -11.02
N VAL A 197 -7.73 -3.26 -11.02
CA VAL A 197 -7.12 -2.70 -12.22
C VAL A 197 -6.32 -3.67 -13.06
N ASN A 198 -5.33 -4.29 -12.58
CA ASN A 198 -4.71 -5.41 -13.25
C ASN A 198 -4.21 -6.45 -12.24
N ARG A 199 -4.01 -7.67 -12.73
CA ARG A 199 -3.67 -8.79 -11.86
C ARG A 199 -2.34 -8.58 -11.13
N GLU A 200 -1.36 -7.97 -11.77
CA GLU A 200 -0.05 -7.76 -11.16
C GLU A 200 -0.10 -6.72 -10.04
N ASN A 201 -0.82 -5.62 -10.22
CA ASN A 201 -1.05 -4.64 -9.16
C ASN A 201 -1.83 -5.23 -8.01
N TYR A 202 -2.84 -6.00 -8.32
CA TYR A 202 -3.66 -6.74 -7.39
C TYR A 202 -2.81 -7.66 -6.51
N GLU A 203 -1.95 -8.47 -7.11
CA GLU A 203 -1.03 -9.36 -6.40
C GLU A 203 -0.06 -8.60 -5.48
N ARG A 204 0.43 -7.43 -5.92
CA ARG A 204 1.29 -6.56 -5.09
C ARG A 204 0.56 -6.03 -3.86
N LEU A 205 -0.65 -5.50 -4.04
CA LEU A 205 -1.46 -4.94 -2.94
C LEU A 205 -1.87 -5.99 -1.90
N LEU A 206 -2.06 -7.23 -2.34
CA LEU A 206 -2.42 -8.37 -1.50
C LEU A 206 -1.20 -9.08 -0.91
N SER A 207 0.00 -8.83 -1.43
CA SER A 207 1.21 -9.52 -1.00
C SER A 207 1.59 -9.19 0.43
N MET A 208 1.73 -10.23 1.25
CA MET A 208 2.21 -10.11 2.63
C MET A 208 3.73 -10.34 2.77
N LYS A 209 4.47 -10.55 1.66
CA LYS A 209 5.88 -10.95 1.68
C LYS A 209 6.77 -9.99 2.48
N ASN A 210 6.63 -8.68 2.25
CA ASN A 210 7.45 -7.70 2.95
C ASN A 210 7.07 -7.58 4.43
N ALA A 211 5.79 -7.61 4.76
CA ALA A 211 5.34 -7.59 6.15
C ALA A 211 5.86 -8.83 6.90
N GLU A 212 5.69 -10.02 6.33
CA GLU A 212 6.18 -11.28 6.90
C GLU A 212 7.69 -11.28 7.10
N LYS A 213 8.46 -10.85 6.08
CA LYS A 213 9.92 -10.73 6.16
C LYS A 213 10.35 -9.98 7.42
N TYR A 214 9.77 -8.82 7.67
CA TYR A 214 10.15 -8.01 8.81
C TYR A 214 9.62 -8.54 10.13
N TYR A 215 8.44 -9.16 10.17
CA TYR A 215 7.97 -9.84 11.39
C TYR A 215 8.87 -11.03 11.76
N LEU A 216 9.37 -11.80 10.78
CA LEU A 216 10.31 -12.89 11.03
C LEU A 216 11.66 -12.37 11.56
N ILE A 217 12.14 -11.23 11.04
CA ILE A 217 13.36 -10.58 11.62
C ILE A 217 13.10 -10.17 13.08
N ALA A 218 11.93 -9.55 13.34
CA ALA A 218 11.58 -9.18 14.72
C ALA A 218 11.45 -10.40 15.62
N GLN A 219 10.88 -11.52 15.14
CA GLN A 219 10.77 -12.77 15.89
C GLN A 219 12.14 -13.30 16.35
N GLN A 220 13.13 -13.27 15.46
CA GLN A 220 14.48 -13.72 15.76
C GLN A 220 15.18 -12.87 16.85
N HIS A 221 14.75 -11.61 17.02
CA HIS A 221 15.35 -10.66 17.95
C HIS A 221 14.45 -10.31 19.15
N ALA A 222 13.34 -11.05 19.34
CA ALA A 222 12.46 -10.87 20.48
C ALA A 222 13.11 -11.36 21.78
N LYS A 223 13.14 -10.51 22.80
CA LYS A 223 13.84 -10.76 24.07
C LYS A 223 12.96 -11.37 25.15
N ASP A 224 11.66 -11.07 25.11
CA ASP A 224 10.71 -11.52 26.12
C ASP A 224 9.40 -12.06 25.48
N ASP A 225 8.54 -12.62 26.29
CA ASP A 225 7.30 -13.25 25.81
C ASP A 225 6.25 -12.24 25.36
N GLU A 226 6.26 -11.00 25.86
CA GLU A 226 5.39 -9.93 25.35
C GLU A 226 5.74 -9.59 23.90
N GLN A 227 7.03 -9.53 23.58
CA GLN A 227 7.52 -9.29 22.22
C GLN A 227 7.17 -10.47 21.30
N ARG A 228 7.38 -11.70 21.77
CA ARG A 228 7.04 -12.91 20.99
C ARG A 228 5.54 -13.04 20.75
N ALA A 229 4.72 -12.74 21.75
CA ALA A 229 3.27 -12.74 21.64
C ALA A 229 2.76 -11.76 20.57
N LYS A 230 3.32 -10.55 20.51
CA LYS A 230 2.99 -9.56 19.49
C LYS A 230 3.31 -10.07 18.08
N ILE A 231 4.49 -10.66 17.90
CA ILE A 231 4.89 -11.19 16.60
C ILE A 231 4.04 -12.39 16.19
N ALA A 232 3.78 -13.33 17.11
CA ALA A 232 2.91 -14.48 16.84
C ALA A 232 1.53 -14.03 16.33
N TYR A 233 0.95 -13.01 16.97
CA TYR A 233 -0.32 -12.43 16.53
C TYR A 233 -0.24 -11.82 15.13
N MET A 234 0.80 -11.03 14.85
CA MET A 234 0.95 -10.39 13.52
C MET A 234 1.21 -11.42 12.42
N LEU A 235 1.98 -12.46 12.69
CA LEU A 235 2.19 -13.57 11.76
C LEU A 235 0.90 -14.35 11.49
N ALA A 236 0.05 -14.56 12.52
CA ALA A 236 -1.26 -15.16 12.33
C ALA A 236 -2.17 -14.33 11.41
N LYS A 237 -2.10 -13.00 11.51
CA LYS A 237 -2.81 -12.09 10.58
C LYS A 237 -2.27 -12.21 9.14
N VAL A 238 -0.96 -12.32 8.97
CA VAL A 238 -0.32 -12.55 7.67
C VAL A 238 -0.77 -13.88 7.08
N GLU A 239 -0.75 -14.97 7.86
CA GLU A 239 -1.20 -16.29 7.46
C GLU A 239 -2.68 -16.28 7.03
N ARG A 240 -3.55 -15.64 7.80
CA ARG A 240 -4.96 -15.43 7.47
C ARG A 240 -5.13 -14.69 6.13
N ASN A 241 -4.39 -13.61 5.93
CA ASN A 241 -4.51 -12.82 4.72
C ASN A 241 -3.99 -13.58 3.48
N LYS A 242 -2.92 -14.36 3.62
CA LYS A 242 -2.45 -15.27 2.57
C LYS A 242 -3.52 -16.31 2.19
N TYR A 243 -4.18 -16.89 3.18
CA TYR A 243 -5.29 -17.82 2.95
C TYR A 243 -6.44 -17.13 2.20
N TYR A 244 -6.85 -15.93 2.62
CA TYR A 244 -7.88 -15.16 1.92
C TYR A 244 -7.50 -14.85 0.49
N ASN A 245 -6.25 -14.51 0.22
CA ASN A 245 -5.77 -14.30 -1.14
C ASN A 245 -5.96 -15.55 -2.00
N GLN A 246 -5.60 -16.72 -1.50
CA GLN A 246 -5.73 -17.97 -2.23
C GLN A 246 -7.19 -18.36 -2.48
N VAL A 247 -8.05 -18.20 -1.48
CA VAL A 247 -9.43 -18.70 -1.55
C VAL A 247 -10.37 -17.73 -2.27
N TYR A 248 -10.18 -16.45 -2.08
CA TYR A 248 -11.13 -15.44 -2.57
C TYR A 248 -10.61 -14.62 -3.72
N PHE A 249 -9.37 -14.15 -3.66
CA PHE A 249 -8.87 -13.18 -4.61
C PHE A 249 -8.23 -13.80 -5.85
N TYR A 250 -7.50 -14.89 -5.73
CA TYR A 250 -6.85 -15.53 -6.89
C TYR A 250 -7.78 -16.44 -7.69
N GLN A 251 -8.99 -16.72 -7.21
CA GLN A 251 -9.94 -17.65 -7.88
C GLN A 251 -11.10 -16.95 -8.56
N ASP A 252 -11.08 -15.62 -8.74
CA ASP A 252 -12.19 -14.81 -9.30
C ASP A 252 -13.55 -15.04 -8.60
N ARG A 253 -13.55 -15.50 -7.37
CA ARG A 253 -14.75 -15.88 -6.62
C ARG A 253 -15.35 -14.74 -5.78
N TRP A 254 -15.20 -13.50 -6.20
CA TRP A 254 -15.81 -12.34 -5.51
C TRP A 254 -17.33 -12.42 -5.39
N TYR A 255 -17.98 -13.08 -6.32
CA TYR A 255 -19.44 -13.13 -6.44
C TYR A 255 -20.00 -14.51 -6.08
N GLY A 256 -19.76 -15.05 -4.94
CA GLY A 256 -20.37 -16.33 -4.63
C GLY A 256 -19.91 -17.03 -3.37
N VAL A 257 -19.07 -16.41 -2.59
CA VAL A 257 -18.80 -16.92 -1.26
C VAL A 257 -19.95 -16.50 -0.38
N GLU A 258 -20.86 -17.43 -0.14
CA GLU A 258 -21.84 -17.25 0.92
C GLU A 258 -21.11 -16.85 2.19
N SER A 259 -21.50 -15.75 2.79
CA SER A 259 -20.90 -15.12 3.97
C SER A 259 -20.88 -15.98 5.24
N GLY A 260 -21.17 -17.27 5.11
CA GLY A 260 -21.30 -18.25 6.19
C GLY A 260 -20.07 -19.10 6.48
N GLU A 261 -19.16 -19.25 5.53
CA GLU A 261 -18.00 -20.14 5.69
C GLU A 261 -16.64 -19.44 5.74
N ILE A 262 -16.51 -18.38 6.51
CA ILE A 262 -15.19 -18.06 7.01
C ILE A 262 -14.85 -19.17 8.01
N ALA A 263 -14.20 -20.21 7.51
CA ALA A 263 -13.68 -21.25 8.39
C ALA A 263 -12.71 -20.57 9.36
N PHE A 264 -13.12 -20.43 10.62
CA PHE A 264 -12.22 -19.96 11.68
C PHE A 264 -11.15 -21.04 11.86
N LYS A 265 -10.07 -20.90 11.10
CA LYS A 265 -8.92 -21.80 11.16
C LYS A 265 -8.07 -21.43 12.37
N ASP A 266 -7.49 -22.45 12.98
CA ASP A 266 -6.50 -22.28 14.02
C ASP A 266 -5.13 -21.97 13.37
N TRP A 267 -4.92 -20.70 13.06
CA TRP A 267 -3.67 -20.23 12.48
C TRP A 267 -2.49 -20.54 13.42
N GLU A 268 -1.33 -20.85 12.85
CA GLU A 268 -0.15 -21.26 13.63
C GLU A 268 0.22 -20.21 14.67
N GLY A 269 0.25 -18.93 14.30
CA GLY A 269 0.52 -17.86 15.26
C GLY A 269 -0.55 -17.71 16.34
N PHE A 270 -1.83 -18.03 16.06
CA PHE A 270 -2.88 -18.05 17.09
C PHE A 270 -2.71 -19.24 18.05
N ARG A 271 -2.33 -20.39 17.55
CA ARG A 271 -2.02 -21.56 18.37
C ARG A 271 -0.82 -21.29 19.27
N GLU A 272 0.26 -20.75 18.71
CA GLU A 272 1.44 -20.35 19.47
C GLU A 272 1.10 -19.34 20.56
N LEU A 273 0.30 -18.30 20.22
CA LEU A 273 -0.14 -17.29 21.17
C LEU A 273 -0.92 -17.90 22.33
N ARG A 274 -1.82 -18.85 22.07
CA ARG A 274 -2.63 -19.54 23.09
C ARG A 274 -1.80 -20.48 23.96
N GLU A 275 -0.91 -21.26 23.37
CA GLU A 275 -0.21 -22.34 24.05
C GLU A 275 1.01 -21.84 24.83
N ARG A 276 1.73 -20.85 24.29
CA ARG A 276 2.99 -20.36 24.86
C ARG A 276 2.87 -19.02 25.57
N TYR A 277 1.98 -18.14 25.13
CA TYR A 277 1.95 -16.75 25.54
C TYR A 277 0.65 -16.31 26.23
N ALA A 278 -0.19 -17.26 26.70
CA ALA A 278 -1.46 -16.96 27.37
C ALA A 278 -1.31 -16.12 28.65
N HIS A 279 -0.14 -16.11 29.27
CA HIS A 279 0.17 -15.31 30.45
C HIS A 279 0.46 -13.85 30.16
N THR A 280 0.73 -13.49 28.89
CA THR A 280 1.14 -12.14 28.48
C THR A 280 -0.03 -11.13 28.53
N GLN A 281 0.30 -9.86 28.66
CA GLN A 281 -0.67 -8.77 28.56
C GLN A 281 -1.24 -8.67 27.14
N HIS A 282 -0.39 -8.85 26.13
CA HIS A 282 -0.82 -8.81 24.73
C HIS A 282 -1.86 -9.89 24.40
N TYR A 283 -1.71 -11.10 24.93
CA TYR A 283 -2.74 -12.15 24.77
C TYR A 283 -4.10 -11.71 25.32
N LYS A 284 -4.13 -11.08 26.51
CA LYS A 284 -5.38 -10.59 27.13
C LYS A 284 -6.03 -9.50 26.29
N GLU A 285 -5.23 -8.61 25.69
CA GLU A 285 -5.71 -7.57 24.77
C GLU A 285 -6.29 -8.18 23.50
N VAL A 286 -5.59 -9.15 22.90
CA VAL A 286 -6.06 -9.85 21.69
C VAL A 286 -7.39 -10.58 21.93
N ILE A 287 -7.54 -11.31 23.04
CA ILE A 287 -8.83 -11.96 23.40
C ILE A 287 -9.95 -10.93 23.53
N LYS A 288 -9.67 -9.80 24.14
CA LYS A 288 -10.65 -8.75 24.34
C LYS A 288 -11.11 -8.12 23.02
N GLU A 289 -10.18 -7.85 22.11
CA GLU A 289 -10.43 -7.00 20.94
C GLU A 289 -10.60 -7.78 19.63
N CYS A 290 -9.97 -8.95 19.48
CA CYS A 290 -10.06 -9.76 18.27
C CYS A 290 -11.15 -10.84 18.41
N GLU A 291 -12.31 -10.61 17.81
CA GLU A 291 -13.40 -11.60 17.80
C GLU A 291 -12.99 -12.90 17.10
N TYR A 292 -12.22 -12.80 16.04
CA TYR A 292 -11.74 -13.94 15.30
C TYR A 292 -10.90 -14.87 16.17
N PHE A 293 -9.88 -14.33 16.87
CA PHE A 293 -9.07 -15.09 17.82
C PHE A 293 -9.89 -15.65 18.98
N ARG A 294 -10.78 -14.85 19.56
CA ARG A 294 -11.64 -15.28 20.65
C ARG A 294 -12.51 -16.49 20.29
N LYS A 295 -12.95 -16.61 19.05
CA LYS A 295 -13.69 -17.78 18.56
C LYS A 295 -12.80 -19.03 18.45
N THR A 296 -11.50 -18.90 18.14
CA THR A 296 -10.58 -20.05 18.12
C THR A 296 -10.22 -20.56 19.51
N VAL A 297 -10.28 -19.71 20.55
CA VAL A 297 -9.97 -20.08 21.92
C VAL A 297 -11.15 -20.78 22.63
N ARG A 298 -12.39 -20.50 22.20
CA ARG A 298 -13.61 -21.08 22.78
C ARG A 298 -14.00 -22.46 22.22
N LYS A 299 -13.28 -22.95 21.25
CA LYS A 299 -13.41 -24.31 20.71
C LYS A 299 -12.47 -25.25 21.46
#